data_0fd2bddafdc0795ffecc56ddbabb7232
#
_entry.id   0fd2bddafdc0795ffecc56ddbabb7232
#
_cell.length_a   1.000
_cell.length_b   1.000
_cell.length_c   1.000
_cell.angle_alpha   90.00
_cell.angle_beta   90.00
_cell.angle_gamma   90.00
#
_symmetry.space_group_name_H-M   'P 1'
#
loop_
_entity.id
_entity.type
_entity.pdbx_description
1 polymer ?
#
loop_
_entity_poly.entity_id
_entity_poly.type
_entity_poly.pdbx_seq_one_letter_code
_entity_poly.pdbx_strand_id
1 'polypeptide(L)'
;MGRITDLYVRNQKYARPNLDISHRCLIRCSQCVRQKDISQDQIRRSFDLEEKDFQKLLDYYDNGITFCGQISDPIYHPNFLKFLKMCDGQGRAVRIATNGSHKTDEWWEEAFSYGVGENAWYFGVDGIDEKSEIYRVGSNFKDVWQRMKQGRDAGHAIVWQYIIFDYNEHEVDRAIEIAKEEDFALLLVKTNRGFTTSNGLYRKNVTMEMGKPSEENTAKKIKGETLIHKTRRIEDWRRLRLRCRTKK
;
A
#
# COMPACT_ATOMS: atom_id res chain seq x y z
N MET A 1 2.43 40.84 0.27
CA MET A 1 2.27 39.60 1.04
C MET A 1 1.43 38.54 0.33
N GLY A 2 0.63 38.82 -0.71
CA GLY A 2 -0.27 37.86 -1.37
C GLY A 2 0.36 36.78 -2.25
N ARG A 3 1.55 36.99 -2.85
CA ARG A 3 2.07 36.08 -3.89
C ARG A 3 2.65 34.74 -3.39
N ILE A 4 3.17 34.68 -2.17
CA ILE A 4 3.76 33.42 -1.63
C ILE A 4 2.67 32.47 -1.14
N THR A 5 1.65 33.02 -0.49
CA THR A 5 0.48 32.25 -0.03
C THR A 5 -0.30 31.67 -1.21
N ASP A 6 -0.49 32.43 -2.29
CA ASP A 6 -1.19 31.97 -3.49
C ASP A 6 -0.45 30.85 -4.23
N LEU A 7 0.89 30.93 -4.29
CA LEU A 7 1.74 29.88 -4.87
C LEU A 7 1.72 28.60 -4.01
N TYR A 8 1.73 28.74 -2.69
CA TYR A 8 1.67 27.61 -1.77
C TYR A 8 0.30 26.88 -1.86
N VAL A 9 -0.79 27.62 -1.88
CA VAL A 9 -2.13 27.05 -2.04
C VAL A 9 -2.31 26.40 -3.42
N ARG A 10 -1.84 27.03 -4.50
CA ARG A 10 -1.87 26.43 -5.84
C ARG A 10 -1.08 25.13 -5.92
N ASN A 11 0.11 25.06 -5.30
CA ASN A 11 0.92 23.84 -5.29
C ASN A 11 0.26 22.72 -4.49
N GLN A 12 -0.48 23.02 -3.42
CA GLN A 12 -1.22 22.02 -2.66
C GLN A 12 -2.39 21.43 -3.45
N LYS A 13 -3.11 22.23 -4.23
CA LYS A 13 -4.21 21.77 -5.08
C LYS A 13 -3.77 20.68 -6.07
N TYR A 14 -2.54 20.76 -6.58
CA TYR A 14 -1.94 19.77 -7.48
C TYR A 14 -1.19 18.66 -6.76
N ALA A 15 -1.13 18.67 -5.43
CA ALA A 15 -0.61 17.56 -4.68
C ALA A 15 -1.56 16.35 -4.80
N ARG A 16 -0.99 15.15 -4.73
CA ARG A 16 -1.77 13.93 -4.57
C ARG A 16 -1.86 13.61 -3.07
N PRO A 17 -3.01 13.85 -2.44
CA PRO A 17 -3.14 13.58 -1.01
C PRO A 17 -3.02 12.08 -0.73
N ASN A 18 -2.44 11.76 0.43
CA ASN A 18 -2.39 10.41 0.96
C ASN A 18 -3.44 10.30 2.08
N LEU A 19 -4.49 9.51 1.84
CA LEU A 19 -5.65 9.43 2.71
C LEU A 19 -5.68 8.10 3.45
N ASP A 20 -5.81 8.17 4.76
CA ASP A 20 -6.21 7.07 5.64
C ASP A 20 -7.71 7.22 5.93
N ILE A 21 -8.54 6.53 5.16
CA ILE A 21 -10.00 6.74 5.10
C ILE A 21 -10.79 5.92 6.11
N SER A 22 -10.12 5.02 6.83
CA SER A 22 -10.76 4.06 7.72
C SER A 22 -9.85 3.73 8.89
N HIS A 23 -10.40 3.14 9.91
CA HIS A 23 -9.67 2.55 11.03
C HIS A 23 -9.57 1.02 10.95
N ARG A 24 -10.05 0.41 9.87
CA ARG A 24 -10.25 -1.04 9.73
C ARG A 24 -9.05 -1.71 9.07
N CYS A 25 -8.67 -2.88 9.59
CA CYS A 25 -7.75 -3.81 8.96
C CYS A 25 -7.96 -5.19 9.61
N LEU A 26 -8.08 -6.25 8.82
CA LEU A 26 -8.37 -7.59 9.32
C LEU A 26 -7.10 -8.42 9.59
N ILE A 27 -5.95 -8.04 9.03
CA ILE A 27 -4.70 -8.75 9.31
C ILE A 27 -3.93 -8.10 10.48
N ARG A 28 -2.99 -8.85 11.05
CA ARG A 28 -2.23 -8.47 12.26
C ARG A 28 -0.73 -8.57 12.02
N CYS A 29 -0.23 -7.79 11.06
CA CYS A 29 1.20 -7.76 10.76
C CYS A 29 2.02 -7.53 12.02
N SER A 30 3.06 -8.35 12.25
CA SER A 30 3.77 -8.46 13.52
C SER A 30 4.39 -7.16 14.02
N GLN A 31 4.95 -6.32 13.17
CA GLN A 31 5.58 -5.05 13.54
C GLN A 31 4.81 -3.83 13.01
N CYS A 32 3.52 -4.01 12.72
CA CYS A 32 2.68 -2.91 12.29
C CYS A 32 2.47 -1.91 13.44
N VAL A 33 2.57 -0.63 13.13
CA VAL A 33 2.32 0.44 14.12
C VAL A 33 0.90 0.34 14.72
N ARG A 34 -0.04 -0.25 13.99
CA ARG A 34 -1.40 -0.56 14.46
C ARG A 34 -1.42 -1.40 15.75
N GLN A 35 -0.41 -2.24 15.96
CA GLN A 35 -0.33 -3.12 17.13
C GLN A 35 0.14 -2.41 18.41
N LYS A 36 0.57 -1.15 18.32
CA LYS A 36 0.94 -0.34 19.49
C LYS A 36 -0.30 0.11 20.27
N ASP A 37 -0.19 0.19 21.58
CA ASP A 37 -1.32 0.60 22.44
C ASP A 37 -1.87 1.99 22.12
N ILE A 38 -0.97 2.96 21.82
CA ILE A 38 -1.39 4.29 21.40
C ILE A 38 -2.20 4.27 20.10
N SER A 39 -1.82 3.41 19.15
CA SER A 39 -2.57 3.27 17.90
C SER A 39 -3.93 2.59 18.14
N GLN A 40 -4.01 1.65 19.07
CA GLN A 40 -5.27 1.02 19.44
C GLN A 40 -6.25 2.01 20.10
N ASP A 41 -5.74 2.95 20.87
CA ASP A 41 -6.56 4.03 21.42
C ASP A 41 -7.08 4.98 20.33
N GLN A 42 -6.23 5.34 19.37
CA GLN A 42 -6.62 6.11 18.18
C GLN A 42 -7.70 5.39 17.37
N ILE A 43 -7.54 4.07 17.14
CA ILE A 43 -8.50 3.24 16.40
C ILE A 43 -9.87 3.25 17.09
N ARG A 44 -9.92 3.15 18.41
CA ARG A 44 -11.19 3.19 19.16
C ARG A 44 -11.93 4.52 19.02
N ARG A 45 -11.23 5.60 18.75
CA ARG A 45 -11.78 6.97 18.59
C ARG A 45 -11.98 7.36 17.13
N SER A 46 -11.53 6.53 16.20
CA SER A 46 -11.59 6.81 14.76
C SER A 46 -12.94 6.43 14.18
N PHE A 47 -13.24 7.01 13.04
CA PHE A 47 -14.43 6.73 12.23
C PHE A 47 -14.03 6.56 10.76
N ASP A 48 -14.93 5.99 9.98
CA ASP A 48 -14.77 5.91 8.53
C ASP A 48 -15.08 7.27 7.90
N LEU A 49 -14.34 7.66 6.86
CA LEU A 49 -14.55 8.91 6.13
C LEU A 49 -15.93 8.89 5.46
N GLU A 50 -16.72 9.92 5.67
CA GLU A 50 -18.03 10.04 5.03
C GLU A 50 -17.91 10.44 3.57
N GLU A 51 -18.86 10.00 2.75
CA GLU A 51 -18.90 10.30 1.32
C GLU A 51 -18.90 11.81 1.03
N LYS A 52 -19.69 12.59 1.80
CA LYS A 52 -19.75 14.04 1.64
C LYS A 52 -18.40 14.73 1.85
N ASP A 53 -17.57 14.19 2.75
CA ASP A 53 -16.25 14.75 3.02
C ASP A 53 -15.22 14.24 2.00
N PHE A 54 -15.37 13.00 1.52
CA PHE A 54 -14.59 12.52 0.39
C PHE A 54 -14.86 13.34 -0.89
N GLN A 55 -16.11 13.71 -1.16
CA GLN A 55 -16.44 14.59 -2.29
C GLN A 55 -15.71 15.94 -2.19
N LYS A 56 -15.67 16.59 -1.02
CA LYS A 56 -14.92 17.83 -0.82
C LYS A 56 -13.42 17.68 -1.15
N LEU A 57 -12.83 16.53 -0.82
CA LEU A 57 -11.43 16.23 -1.17
C LEU A 57 -11.24 16.09 -2.68
N LEU A 58 -12.17 15.43 -3.37
CA LEU A 58 -12.16 15.33 -4.83
C LEU A 58 -12.33 16.69 -5.52
N ASP A 59 -13.18 17.55 -4.98
CA ASP A 59 -13.40 18.91 -5.50
C ASP A 59 -12.17 19.80 -5.31
N TYR A 60 -11.39 19.56 -4.24
CA TYR A 60 -10.20 20.35 -3.92
C TYR A 60 -8.94 19.88 -4.66
N TYR A 61 -8.72 18.56 -4.77
CA TYR A 61 -7.50 17.99 -5.34
C TYR A 61 -7.67 17.57 -6.80
N ASP A 62 -6.92 18.17 -7.72
CA ASP A 62 -7.03 17.87 -9.15
C ASP A 62 -6.18 16.65 -9.59
N ASN A 63 -5.18 16.22 -8.81
CA ASN A 63 -4.16 15.26 -9.25
C ASN A 63 -4.37 13.82 -8.74
N GLY A 64 -5.62 13.43 -8.49
CA GLY A 64 -5.96 12.10 -8.00
C GLY A 64 -5.64 11.89 -6.53
N ILE A 65 -5.88 10.67 -6.04
CA ILE A 65 -5.85 10.30 -4.63
C ILE A 65 -4.88 9.14 -4.43
N THR A 66 -4.20 9.10 -3.28
CA THR A 66 -3.54 7.89 -2.78
C THR A 66 -4.30 7.40 -1.55
N PHE A 67 -4.83 6.20 -1.62
CA PHE A 67 -5.38 5.48 -0.48
C PHE A 67 -4.27 4.63 0.14
N CYS A 68 -3.84 4.99 1.35
CA CYS A 68 -2.79 4.26 2.05
C CYS A 68 -3.03 4.36 3.56
N GLY A 69 -3.44 3.28 4.17
CA GLY A 69 -3.64 3.22 5.60
C GLY A 69 -2.31 3.24 6.38
N GLN A 70 -2.20 4.14 7.36
CA GLN A 70 -1.13 4.12 8.35
C GLN A 70 -1.39 3.03 9.40
N ILE A 71 -2.63 2.98 9.85
CA ILE A 71 -3.15 2.05 10.86
C ILE A 71 -4.33 1.23 10.35
N SER A 72 -4.70 1.37 9.09
CA SER A 72 -5.83 0.71 8.43
C SER A 72 -5.42 0.12 7.09
N ASP A 73 -6.40 -0.37 6.38
CA ASP A 73 -6.29 -0.72 4.96
C ASP A 73 -7.56 -0.24 4.24
N PRO A 74 -7.44 0.53 3.17
CA PRO A 74 -8.57 1.20 2.53
C PRO A 74 -9.65 0.25 2.02
N ILE A 75 -9.32 -0.98 1.61
CA ILE A 75 -10.30 -1.94 1.10
C ILE A 75 -11.36 -2.35 2.13
N TYR A 76 -11.10 -2.14 3.43
CA TYR A 76 -12.07 -2.45 4.48
C TYR A 76 -13.00 -1.27 4.82
N HIS A 77 -12.84 -0.12 4.17
CA HIS A 77 -13.81 0.96 4.27
C HIS A 77 -15.15 0.52 3.66
N PRO A 78 -16.29 0.69 4.35
CA PRO A 78 -17.60 0.21 3.84
C PRO A 78 -17.96 0.75 2.44
N ASN A 79 -17.59 2.00 2.17
CA ASN A 79 -17.90 2.69 0.90
C ASN A 79 -16.70 2.74 -0.06
N PHE A 80 -15.68 1.87 0.07
CA PHE A 80 -14.48 1.98 -0.74
C PHE A 80 -14.75 1.86 -2.24
N LEU A 81 -15.57 0.88 -2.66
CA LEU A 81 -15.98 0.74 -4.07
C LEU A 81 -16.69 2.00 -4.59
N LYS A 82 -17.53 2.61 -3.77
CA LYS A 82 -18.17 3.88 -4.11
C LYS A 82 -17.15 5.01 -4.29
N PHE A 83 -16.11 5.06 -3.45
CA PHE A 83 -15.04 6.05 -3.61
C PHE A 83 -14.22 5.81 -4.88
N LEU A 84 -13.96 4.55 -5.25
CA LEU A 84 -13.33 4.23 -6.53
C LEU A 84 -14.19 4.70 -7.70
N LYS A 85 -15.49 4.41 -7.67
CA LYS A 85 -16.46 4.87 -8.67
C LYS A 85 -16.51 6.40 -8.78
N MET A 86 -16.46 7.12 -7.66
CA MET A 86 -16.42 8.59 -7.66
C MET A 86 -15.14 9.13 -8.30
N CYS A 87 -13.98 8.50 -8.01
CA CYS A 87 -12.72 8.86 -8.64
C CYS A 87 -12.76 8.62 -10.15
N ASP A 88 -13.23 7.45 -10.58
CA ASP A 88 -13.34 7.06 -11.97
C ASP A 88 -14.27 8.00 -12.74
N GLY A 89 -15.46 8.30 -12.21
CA GLY A 89 -16.42 9.22 -12.81
C GLY A 89 -15.90 10.66 -12.98
N GLN A 90 -14.86 11.05 -12.25
CA GLN A 90 -14.18 12.34 -12.37
C GLN A 90 -12.82 12.25 -13.10
N GLY A 91 -12.47 11.10 -13.67
CA GLY A 91 -11.20 10.89 -14.34
C GLY A 91 -9.98 11.01 -13.40
N ARG A 92 -10.15 10.69 -12.11
CA ARG A 92 -9.10 10.80 -11.07
C ARG A 92 -8.38 9.48 -10.92
N ALA A 93 -7.16 9.39 -11.38
CA ALA A 93 -6.30 8.24 -11.14
C ALA A 93 -6.00 8.04 -9.66
N VAL A 94 -6.10 6.82 -9.16
CA VAL A 94 -5.83 6.49 -7.77
C VAL A 94 -4.63 5.55 -7.61
N ARG A 95 -3.99 5.64 -6.44
CA ARG A 95 -3.01 4.68 -5.96
C ARG A 95 -3.59 4.03 -4.71
N ILE A 96 -3.64 2.71 -4.67
CA ILE A 96 -4.22 1.97 -3.55
C ILE A 96 -3.14 1.08 -2.94
N ALA A 97 -2.80 1.31 -1.67
CA ALA A 97 -1.93 0.41 -0.92
C ALA A 97 -2.77 -0.49 -0.03
N THR A 98 -2.65 -1.81 -0.23
CA THR A 98 -3.47 -2.81 0.45
C THR A 98 -2.70 -4.08 0.78
N ASN A 99 -3.19 -4.81 1.77
CA ASN A 99 -2.77 -6.19 2.04
C ASN A 99 -3.47 -7.21 1.10
N GLY A 100 -4.52 -6.82 0.40
CA GLY A 100 -5.22 -7.63 -0.59
C GLY A 100 -6.08 -8.78 -0.05
N SER A 101 -6.27 -8.89 1.27
CA SER A 101 -6.90 -10.06 1.89
C SER A 101 -8.41 -9.88 2.15
N HIS A 102 -9.10 -11.01 2.34
CA HIS A 102 -10.46 -11.09 2.90
C HIS A 102 -11.56 -10.36 2.12
N LYS A 103 -11.44 -10.27 0.80
CA LYS A 103 -12.50 -9.81 -0.09
C LYS A 103 -12.91 -10.92 -1.05
N THR A 104 -14.19 -10.93 -1.45
CA THR A 104 -14.71 -11.91 -2.40
C THR A 104 -14.27 -11.65 -3.82
N ASP A 105 -14.45 -12.60 -4.71
CA ASP A 105 -14.13 -12.49 -6.13
C ASP A 105 -14.93 -11.36 -6.78
N GLU A 106 -16.24 -11.30 -6.51
CA GLU A 106 -17.14 -10.28 -7.04
C GLU A 106 -16.73 -8.87 -6.59
N TRP A 107 -16.26 -8.74 -5.34
CA TRP A 107 -15.76 -7.47 -4.84
C TRP A 107 -14.53 -7.00 -5.62
N TRP A 108 -13.59 -7.92 -5.93
CA TRP A 108 -12.40 -7.59 -6.69
C TRP A 108 -12.72 -7.29 -8.15
N GLU A 109 -13.66 -8.03 -8.77
CA GLU A 109 -14.15 -7.76 -10.11
C GLU A 109 -14.71 -6.33 -10.21
N GLU A 110 -15.56 -5.94 -9.26
CA GLU A 110 -16.08 -4.57 -9.19
C GLU A 110 -14.96 -3.56 -8.96
N ALA A 111 -14.05 -3.80 -8.00
CA ALA A 111 -12.95 -2.89 -7.70
C ALA A 111 -12.04 -2.63 -8.92
N PHE A 112 -11.74 -3.68 -9.68
CA PHE A 112 -10.91 -3.58 -10.88
C PHE A 112 -11.68 -3.08 -12.12
N SER A 113 -12.98 -2.92 -12.06
CA SER A 113 -13.74 -2.30 -13.15
C SER A 113 -13.56 -0.77 -13.19
N TYR A 114 -13.09 -0.13 -12.10
CA TYR A 114 -12.91 1.32 -12.01
C TYR A 114 -11.48 1.75 -12.32
N GLY A 115 -11.33 2.77 -13.16
CA GLY A 115 -10.04 3.41 -13.46
C GLY A 115 -9.05 2.50 -14.17
N VAL A 116 -9.52 1.67 -15.09
CA VAL A 116 -8.70 0.75 -15.89
C VAL A 116 -7.64 1.55 -16.67
N GLY A 117 -6.39 1.11 -16.58
CA GLY A 117 -5.26 1.78 -17.24
C GLY A 117 -4.73 3.03 -16.53
N GLU A 118 -5.44 3.55 -15.52
CA GLU A 118 -5.05 4.77 -14.79
C GLU A 118 -4.65 4.48 -13.33
N ASN A 119 -5.27 3.46 -12.71
CA ASN A 119 -5.04 3.14 -11.31
C ASN A 119 -3.80 2.25 -11.11
N ALA A 120 -3.16 2.41 -9.95
CA ALA A 120 -2.06 1.57 -9.51
C ALA A 120 -2.39 0.94 -8.15
N TRP A 121 -2.32 -0.39 -8.09
CA TRP A 121 -2.56 -1.18 -6.89
C TRP A 121 -1.24 -1.66 -6.29
N TYR A 122 -0.99 -1.31 -5.05
CA TYR A 122 0.20 -1.66 -4.28
C TYR A 122 -0.16 -2.76 -3.30
N PHE A 123 0.23 -3.98 -3.63
CA PHE A 123 0.00 -5.14 -2.77
C PHE A 123 1.20 -5.40 -1.88
N GLY A 124 0.95 -5.48 -0.59
CA GLY A 124 1.98 -5.84 0.36
C GLY A 124 2.11 -7.36 0.50
N VAL A 125 3.19 -7.93 -0.03
CA VAL A 125 3.52 -9.36 0.04
C VAL A 125 5.01 -9.49 0.33
N ASP A 126 5.39 -10.05 1.48
CA ASP A 126 6.76 -10.04 1.97
C ASP A 126 7.40 -11.45 1.89
N GLY A 127 7.35 -12.04 0.69
CA GLY A 127 7.88 -13.37 0.35
C GLY A 127 7.42 -13.78 -1.03
N ILE A 128 7.92 -14.91 -1.53
CA ILE A 128 7.56 -15.51 -2.82
C ILE A 128 6.57 -16.67 -2.67
N ASP A 129 6.23 -17.00 -1.46
CA ASP A 129 5.32 -18.08 -1.06
C ASP A 129 4.60 -17.73 0.25
N GLU A 130 4.04 -18.72 0.92
CA GLU A 130 3.34 -18.62 2.20
C GLU A 130 4.21 -18.04 3.34
N LYS A 131 5.52 -17.95 3.20
CA LYS A 131 6.39 -17.25 4.17
C LYS A 131 6.03 -15.75 4.30
N SER A 132 5.39 -15.17 3.28
CA SER A 132 4.81 -13.81 3.38
C SER A 132 3.89 -13.66 4.60
N GLU A 133 3.24 -14.73 5.03
CA GLU A 133 2.31 -14.74 6.18
C GLU A 133 3.03 -14.65 7.53
N ILE A 134 4.34 -14.88 7.57
CA ILE A 134 5.18 -14.71 8.77
C ILE A 134 5.04 -13.27 9.30
N TYR A 135 5.17 -12.28 8.44
CA TYR A 135 4.95 -10.90 8.82
C TYR A 135 3.47 -10.51 8.74
N ARG A 136 2.78 -10.93 7.69
CA ARG A 136 1.38 -10.55 7.41
C ARG A 136 0.40 -11.54 8.02
N VAL A 137 0.49 -11.68 9.34
CA VAL A 137 -0.34 -12.63 10.11
C VAL A 137 -1.82 -12.43 9.83
N GLY A 138 -2.45 -13.47 9.30
CA GLY A 138 -3.86 -13.49 8.93
C GLY A 138 -4.14 -13.12 7.47
N SER A 139 -3.12 -12.92 6.63
CA SER A 139 -3.29 -12.91 5.17
C SER A 139 -3.29 -14.35 4.64
N ASN A 140 -3.66 -14.51 3.37
CA ASN A 140 -3.48 -15.72 2.59
C ASN A 140 -2.68 -15.38 1.33
N PHE A 141 -1.47 -15.93 1.21
CA PHE A 141 -0.57 -15.63 0.10
C PHE A 141 -1.19 -15.95 -1.26
N LYS A 142 -1.79 -17.15 -1.40
CA LYS A 142 -2.36 -17.62 -2.68
C LYS A 142 -3.49 -16.72 -3.16
N ASP A 143 -4.38 -16.33 -2.24
CA ASP A 143 -5.49 -15.44 -2.55
C ASP A 143 -4.97 -14.07 -3.00
N VAL A 144 -4.05 -13.47 -2.23
CA VAL A 144 -3.49 -12.14 -2.56
C VAL A 144 -2.75 -12.20 -3.90
N TRP A 145 -1.97 -13.26 -4.15
CA TRP A 145 -1.25 -13.43 -5.41
C TRP A 145 -2.19 -13.54 -6.59
N GLN A 146 -3.31 -14.25 -6.44
CA GLN A 146 -4.35 -14.33 -7.46
C GLN A 146 -4.97 -12.94 -7.73
N ARG A 147 -5.22 -12.12 -6.68
CA ARG A 147 -5.74 -10.75 -6.84
C ARG A 147 -4.77 -9.86 -7.61
N MET A 148 -3.47 -10.00 -7.36
CA MET A 148 -2.46 -9.28 -8.13
C MET A 148 -2.53 -9.63 -9.61
N LYS A 149 -2.63 -10.91 -9.97
CA LYS A 149 -2.79 -11.37 -11.35
C LYS A 149 -4.10 -10.86 -11.97
N GLN A 150 -5.20 -10.98 -11.27
CA GLN A 150 -6.52 -10.49 -11.70
C GLN A 150 -6.49 -8.99 -12.00
N GLY A 151 -5.88 -8.18 -11.12
CA GLY A 151 -5.75 -6.74 -11.34
C GLY A 151 -4.86 -6.40 -12.55
N ARG A 152 -3.76 -7.14 -12.77
CA ARG A 152 -2.93 -7.01 -13.97
C ARG A 152 -3.73 -7.32 -15.24
N ASP A 153 -4.45 -8.44 -15.23
CA ASP A 153 -5.23 -8.92 -16.38
C ASP A 153 -6.40 -7.96 -16.68
N ALA A 154 -6.92 -7.27 -15.68
CA ALA A 154 -7.88 -6.17 -15.82
C ALA A 154 -7.25 -4.87 -16.35
N GLY A 155 -5.93 -4.80 -16.52
CA GLY A 155 -5.22 -3.66 -17.11
C GLY A 155 -4.70 -2.63 -16.11
N HIS A 156 -4.65 -2.96 -14.83
CA HIS A 156 -4.09 -2.08 -13.81
C HIS A 156 -2.57 -2.22 -13.67
N ALA A 157 -1.92 -1.14 -13.22
CA ALA A 157 -0.53 -1.21 -12.78
C ALA A 157 -0.48 -1.90 -11.41
N ILE A 158 0.16 -3.06 -11.35
CA ILE A 158 0.36 -3.80 -10.12
C ILE A 158 1.77 -3.54 -9.57
N VAL A 159 1.83 -3.16 -8.31
CA VAL A 159 3.07 -2.91 -7.58
C VAL A 159 3.16 -3.89 -6.42
N TRP A 160 4.08 -4.80 -6.52
CA TRP A 160 4.42 -5.70 -5.43
C TRP A 160 5.32 -4.96 -4.43
N GLN A 161 4.80 -4.65 -3.24
CA GLN A 161 5.58 -4.11 -2.13
C GLN A 161 6.14 -5.25 -1.31
N TYR A 162 7.47 -5.34 -1.25
CA TYR A 162 8.22 -6.39 -0.56
C TYR A 162 9.09 -5.76 0.51
N ILE A 163 8.77 -5.96 1.78
CA ILE A 163 9.62 -5.54 2.90
C ILE A 163 10.66 -6.63 3.14
N ILE A 164 11.93 -6.22 3.15
CA ILE A 164 13.02 -7.16 3.34
C ILE A 164 13.25 -7.42 4.84
N PHE A 165 13.12 -8.68 5.23
CA PHE A 165 13.42 -9.22 6.56
C PHE A 165 14.47 -10.32 6.45
N ASP A 166 14.98 -10.80 7.58
CA ASP A 166 15.95 -11.91 7.60
C ASP A 166 15.41 -13.18 6.90
N TYR A 167 14.15 -13.53 7.17
CA TYR A 167 13.53 -14.75 6.64
C TYR A 167 13.33 -14.75 5.11
N ASN A 168 13.38 -13.58 4.47
CA ASN A 168 13.07 -13.45 3.04
C ASN A 168 14.15 -12.70 2.23
N GLU A 169 15.24 -12.23 2.85
CA GLU A 169 16.26 -11.46 2.11
C GLU A 169 16.96 -12.30 1.03
N HIS A 170 17.12 -13.60 1.25
CA HIS A 170 17.71 -14.53 0.29
C HIS A 170 16.83 -14.81 -0.93
N GLU A 171 15.57 -14.42 -0.89
CA GLU A 171 14.59 -14.61 -1.97
C GLU A 171 14.49 -13.38 -2.90
N VAL A 172 15.20 -12.28 -2.61
CA VAL A 172 15.05 -11.01 -3.33
C VAL A 172 15.33 -11.14 -4.83
N ASP A 173 16.38 -11.87 -5.21
CA ASP A 173 16.71 -12.05 -6.63
C ASP A 173 15.60 -12.85 -7.35
N ARG A 174 15.10 -13.91 -6.71
CA ARG A 174 13.97 -14.68 -7.26
C ARG A 174 12.69 -13.85 -7.33
N ALA A 175 12.43 -12.99 -6.35
CA ALA A 175 11.29 -12.06 -6.39
C ALA A 175 11.41 -11.07 -7.56
N ILE A 176 12.62 -10.61 -7.90
CA ILE A 176 12.86 -9.76 -9.09
C ILE A 176 12.53 -10.50 -10.39
N GLU A 177 12.91 -11.76 -10.49
CA GLU A 177 12.59 -12.59 -11.67
C GLU A 177 11.08 -12.80 -11.80
N ILE A 178 10.42 -13.24 -10.73
CA ILE A 178 8.97 -13.45 -10.69
C ILE A 178 8.21 -12.16 -11.04
N ALA A 179 8.63 -11.01 -10.52
CA ALA A 179 8.00 -9.74 -10.83
C ALA A 179 8.08 -9.40 -12.33
N LYS A 180 9.19 -9.77 -12.99
CA LYS A 180 9.33 -9.62 -14.46
C LYS A 180 8.45 -10.60 -15.24
N GLU A 181 8.42 -11.87 -14.80
CA GLU A 181 7.59 -12.92 -15.40
C GLU A 181 6.11 -12.55 -15.34
N GLU A 182 5.66 -11.99 -14.22
CA GLU A 182 4.27 -11.63 -13.97
C GLU A 182 3.90 -10.20 -14.43
N ASP A 183 4.84 -9.44 -15.02
CA ASP A 183 4.66 -8.03 -15.40
C ASP A 183 4.23 -7.12 -14.21
N PHE A 184 4.76 -7.40 -13.01
CA PHE A 184 4.57 -6.58 -11.82
C PHE A 184 5.72 -5.58 -11.64
N ALA A 185 5.43 -4.38 -11.17
CA ALA A 185 6.47 -3.52 -10.63
C ALA A 185 6.82 -4.00 -9.22
N LEU A 186 8.11 -4.21 -8.92
CA LEU A 186 8.58 -4.61 -7.60
C LEU A 186 9.14 -3.41 -6.84
N LEU A 187 8.62 -3.17 -5.63
CA LEU A 187 9.09 -2.17 -4.70
C LEU A 187 9.73 -2.83 -3.49
N LEU A 188 11.06 -2.96 -3.50
CA LEU A 188 11.83 -3.45 -2.36
C LEU A 188 11.91 -2.36 -1.28
N VAL A 189 11.51 -2.69 -0.07
CA VAL A 189 11.44 -1.78 1.08
C VAL A 189 12.40 -2.25 2.17
N LYS A 190 13.47 -1.49 2.40
CA LYS A 190 14.31 -1.67 3.58
C LYS A 190 13.61 -1.08 4.80
N THR A 191 13.68 -1.77 5.93
CA THR A 191 13.06 -1.33 7.16
C THR A 191 14.05 -1.40 8.33
N ASN A 192 13.84 -0.55 9.32
CA ASN A 192 14.48 -0.68 10.63
C ASN A 192 13.43 -0.83 11.75
N ARG A 193 12.19 -1.15 11.42
CA ARG A 193 11.18 -1.51 12.41
C ARG A 193 11.74 -2.66 13.23
N GLY A 194 11.58 -2.59 14.56
CA GLY A 194 12.19 -3.55 15.49
C GLY A 194 12.01 -4.98 15.03
N PHE A 195 13.12 -5.68 14.94
CA PHE A 195 13.15 -7.07 14.49
C PHE A 195 12.84 -8.06 15.62
N THR A 196 12.66 -7.54 16.84
CA THR A 196 12.31 -8.31 18.03
C THR A 196 11.00 -7.82 18.62
N THR A 197 10.23 -8.74 19.17
CA THR A 197 8.92 -8.48 19.79
C THR A 197 9.02 -7.90 21.20
N SER A 198 10.22 -7.80 21.78
CA SER A 198 10.41 -7.69 23.22
C SER A 198 10.45 -6.28 23.80
N ASN A 199 10.18 -5.23 23.06
CA ASN A 199 10.33 -3.86 23.57
C ASN A 199 9.07 -3.27 24.24
N GLY A 200 8.13 -4.12 24.66
CA GLY A 200 6.96 -3.71 25.46
C GLY A 200 5.95 -2.78 24.77
N LEU A 201 6.22 -2.37 23.53
CA LEU A 201 5.39 -1.43 22.78
C LEU A 201 4.27 -2.12 21.97
N TYR A 202 4.31 -3.43 21.85
CA TYR A 202 3.37 -4.24 21.08
C TYR A 202 2.57 -5.16 21.98
N ARG A 203 1.34 -5.47 21.58
CA ARG A 203 0.49 -6.39 22.34
C ARG A 203 1.15 -7.76 22.49
N LYS A 204 0.96 -8.39 23.64
CA LYS A 204 1.55 -9.69 24.02
C LYS A 204 1.34 -10.83 23.01
N ASN A 205 0.38 -10.71 22.09
CA ASN A 205 0.04 -11.75 21.11
C ASN A 205 0.80 -11.63 19.77
N VAL A 206 1.73 -10.68 19.66
CA VAL A 206 2.54 -10.49 18.46
C VAL A 206 3.95 -10.99 18.80
N THR A 207 4.14 -12.31 18.73
CA THR A 207 5.32 -13.00 19.28
C THR A 207 6.33 -13.49 18.25
N MET A 208 6.22 -13.12 16.97
CA MET A 208 7.18 -13.60 15.99
C MET A 208 8.39 -12.67 15.90
N GLU A 209 9.56 -13.24 16.14
CA GLU A 209 10.82 -12.60 15.79
C GLU A 209 10.97 -12.60 14.27
N MET A 210 11.13 -11.40 13.70
CA MET A 210 11.24 -11.23 12.26
C MET A 210 12.67 -11.40 11.75
N GLY A 211 13.64 -11.57 12.65
CA GLY A 211 15.05 -11.53 12.31
C GLY A 211 15.50 -10.18 11.73
N LYS A 212 16.74 -9.81 11.97
CA LYS A 212 17.35 -8.63 11.38
C LYS A 212 18.03 -9.01 10.07
N PRO A 213 17.65 -8.43 8.92
CA PRO A 213 18.32 -8.72 7.66
C PRO A 213 19.78 -8.19 7.70
N SER A 214 20.57 -8.51 6.69
CA SER A 214 21.93 -8.01 6.52
C SER A 214 21.99 -6.48 6.60
N GLU A 215 23.18 -5.91 6.88
CA GLU A 215 23.35 -4.45 6.93
C GLU A 215 22.99 -3.78 5.62
N GLU A 216 23.24 -4.43 4.50
CA GLU A 216 22.85 -3.95 3.17
C GLU A 216 21.34 -3.77 3.07
N ASN A 217 20.55 -4.66 3.66
CA ASN A 217 19.09 -4.68 3.59
C ASN A 217 18.41 -3.99 4.78
N THR A 218 19.17 -3.46 5.72
CA THR A 218 18.63 -2.67 6.83
C THR A 218 18.56 -1.19 6.48
N ALA A 219 17.44 -0.52 6.81
CA ALA A 219 17.30 0.92 6.63
C ALA A 219 18.21 1.68 7.61
N LYS A 220 19.00 2.62 7.10
CA LYS A 220 19.87 3.46 7.93
C LYS A 220 19.06 4.57 8.60
N LYS A 221 19.35 4.85 9.88
CA LYS A 221 18.82 6.05 10.55
C LYS A 221 19.64 7.27 10.14
N ILE A 222 18.97 8.31 9.71
CA ILE A 222 19.61 9.61 9.46
C ILE A 222 18.97 10.62 10.41
N LYS A 223 19.76 11.19 11.34
CA LYS A 223 19.35 12.26 12.29
C LYS A 223 17.97 12.08 12.93
N GLY A 224 17.69 10.87 13.44
CA GLY A 224 16.42 10.56 14.15
C GLY A 224 15.24 10.19 13.26
N GLU A 225 15.35 10.31 11.95
CA GLU A 225 14.32 9.86 11.01
C GLU A 225 14.59 8.45 10.50
N THR A 226 13.55 7.66 10.38
CA THR A 226 13.60 6.36 9.72
C THR A 226 13.37 6.58 8.25
N LEU A 227 14.44 6.59 7.46
CA LEU A 227 14.30 6.59 6.01
C LEU A 227 13.94 5.18 5.53
N ILE A 228 12.76 5.06 4.98
CA ILE A 228 12.40 3.92 4.15
C ILE A 228 13.09 4.15 2.80
N HIS A 229 14.29 3.56 2.62
CA HIS A 229 14.96 3.65 1.33
C HIS A 229 14.26 2.76 0.32
N LYS A 230 13.67 3.39 -0.67
CA LYS A 230 13.22 2.74 -1.90
C LYS A 230 14.46 2.44 -2.73
N THR A 231 15.02 1.27 -2.62
CA THR A 231 16.20 0.89 -3.40
C THR A 231 15.82 -0.13 -4.46
N ARG A 232 16.02 0.25 -5.67
CA ARG A 232 15.68 -0.32 -6.97
C ARG A 232 14.21 -0.09 -7.33
N ARG A 233 13.93 1.04 -7.95
CA ARG A 233 12.91 1.09 -8.98
C ARG A 233 13.35 0.11 -10.05
N ILE A 234 12.55 -0.87 -10.38
CA ILE A 234 12.60 -1.43 -11.71
C ILE A 234 12.27 -0.23 -12.59
N GLU A 235 13.28 0.24 -13.33
CA GLU A 235 13.13 1.36 -14.23
C GLU A 235 11.99 1.02 -15.17
N ASP A 236 10.93 1.74 -15.10
CA ASP A 236 10.03 2.12 -16.17
C ASP A 236 8.57 2.31 -15.77
N TRP A 237 8.31 3.14 -14.75
CA TRP A 237 6.98 3.73 -14.58
C TRP A 237 6.51 4.48 -15.86
N ARG A 238 7.45 4.92 -16.71
CA ARG A 238 7.16 5.57 -18.00
C ARG A 238 6.71 4.57 -19.05
N ARG A 239 7.25 3.34 -19.05
CA ARG A 239 6.86 2.28 -20.01
C ARG A 239 5.50 1.66 -19.63
N LEU A 240 5.18 1.51 -18.34
CA LEU A 240 3.86 1.07 -17.90
C LEU A 240 2.76 2.05 -18.36
N ARG A 241 2.98 3.37 -18.24
CA ARG A 241 2.05 4.38 -18.78
C ARG A 241 1.89 4.32 -20.31
N LEU A 242 2.93 3.94 -21.03
CA LEU A 242 2.89 3.87 -22.49
C LEU A 242 2.20 2.59 -23.01
N ARG A 243 2.34 1.45 -22.31
CA ARG A 243 1.65 0.20 -22.68
C ARG A 243 0.14 0.27 -22.48
N CYS A 244 -0.34 0.94 -21.43
CA CYS A 244 -1.77 1.14 -21.20
C CYS A 244 -2.42 2.06 -22.26
N ARG A 245 -1.67 2.99 -22.89
CA ARG A 245 -2.19 3.88 -23.94
C ARG A 245 -2.26 3.27 -25.33
N THR A 246 -1.62 2.13 -25.57
CA THR A 246 -1.53 1.50 -26.91
C THR A 246 -2.50 0.34 -27.13
N LYS A 247 -3.37 0.04 -26.14
CA LYS A 247 -4.46 -0.95 -26.29
C LYS A 247 -5.84 -0.26 -26.36
N LYS A 248 -5.96 0.75 -27.21
CA LYS A 248 -7.26 1.22 -27.72
C LYS A 248 -7.35 0.91 -29.19
#